data_21982d13db61dac77f7ccc434c877610
#
_entry.id   21982d13db61dac77f7ccc434c877610
#
_cell.length_a   1.000
_cell.length_b   1.000
_cell.length_c   1.000
_cell.angle_alpha   90.00
_cell.angle_beta   90.00
_cell.angle_gamma   90.00
#
_symmetry.space_group_name_H-M   'P 1'
#
loop_
_entity.id
_entity.type
_entity.pdbx_description
1 polymer ?
#
loop_
_entity_poly.entity_id
_entity_poly.type
_entity_poly.pdbx_seq_one_letter_code
_entity_poly.pdbx_strand_id
1 'polypeptide(L)'
;MDGLSDRESGWDGAQLQHVQPSYRQVLRLRLLVLWLPLVIAALVADNAALGDTPFYGLASIAVPLIAILVVAIAPQRIYRRLRYGLTERLLQVVRGWLFHTDTIVPFVRAQHLDVTRGPLDKMFGTATLVVHTAGTRNSIVTVPGLAPDRAAEIRDIIREHIRTDFE
;
A
#
# COMPACT_ATOMS: atom_id res chain seq x y z
N MET A 1 -25.38 -1.40 -22.78
CA MET A 1 -24.83 -1.87 -21.47
C MET A 1 -23.30 -1.73 -21.45
N ASP A 2 -22.78 -0.53 -21.82
CA ASP A 2 -21.35 -0.28 -22.07
C ASP A 2 -20.71 0.73 -21.12
N GLY A 3 -21.25 0.92 -19.93
CA GLY A 3 -20.77 1.95 -18.98
C GLY A 3 -19.76 1.48 -17.95
N LEU A 4 -19.27 0.24 -17.99
CA LEU A 4 -18.37 -0.32 -16.97
C LEU A 4 -16.92 -0.51 -17.43
N SER A 5 -16.66 -0.50 -18.73
CA SER A 5 -15.30 -0.63 -19.28
C SER A 5 -14.47 0.65 -19.16
N ASP A 6 -15.10 1.82 -19.17
CA ASP A 6 -14.42 3.11 -19.12
C ASP A 6 -13.90 3.51 -17.72
N ARG A 7 -14.27 2.76 -16.69
CA ARG A 7 -13.77 3.02 -15.32
C ARG A 7 -12.42 2.36 -15.02
N GLU A 8 -11.90 1.56 -15.90
CA GLU A 8 -10.60 0.92 -15.78
C GLU A 8 -9.47 1.68 -16.50
N SER A 9 -9.80 2.61 -17.37
CA SER A 9 -8.84 3.52 -17.98
C SER A 9 -8.60 4.71 -17.04
N GLY A 10 -7.35 4.93 -16.67
CA GLY A 10 -6.94 6.11 -15.93
C GLY A 10 -6.98 7.37 -16.83
N TRP A 11 -6.67 8.50 -16.25
CA TRP A 11 -6.51 9.76 -16.98
C TRP A 11 -5.52 9.58 -18.15
N ASP A 12 -5.83 10.18 -19.30
CA ASP A 12 -5.02 10.10 -20.53
C ASP A 12 -4.76 8.68 -21.05
N GLY A 13 -5.67 7.73 -20.81
CA GLY A 13 -5.56 6.38 -21.33
C GLY A 13 -4.55 5.49 -20.58
N ALA A 14 -4.09 5.88 -19.39
CA ALA A 14 -3.23 5.03 -18.57
C ALA A 14 -3.95 3.73 -18.22
N GLN A 15 -3.38 2.60 -18.62
CA GLN A 15 -3.87 1.29 -18.20
C GLN A 15 -3.48 1.05 -16.74
N LEU A 16 -4.48 0.98 -15.86
CA LEU A 16 -4.29 0.69 -14.45
C LEU A 16 -3.88 -0.77 -14.25
N GLN A 17 -2.69 -0.99 -13.75
CA GLN A 17 -2.12 -2.30 -13.46
C GLN A 17 -2.14 -2.59 -11.96
N HIS A 18 -2.30 -3.87 -11.62
CA HIS A 18 -2.17 -4.33 -10.25
C HIS A 18 -0.70 -4.44 -9.85
N VAL A 19 -0.43 -4.20 -8.58
CA VAL A 19 0.86 -4.51 -7.96
C VAL A 19 1.09 -6.03 -7.87
N GLN A 20 2.29 -6.44 -7.47
CA GLN A 20 2.65 -7.86 -7.35
C GLN A 20 1.71 -8.62 -6.38
N PRO A 21 1.25 -9.83 -6.74
CA PRO A 21 0.41 -10.66 -5.85
C PRO A 21 1.05 -10.99 -4.51
N SER A 22 2.38 -11.10 -4.46
CA SER A 22 3.15 -11.35 -3.23
C SER A 22 3.04 -10.24 -2.20
N TYR A 23 2.67 -9.02 -2.60
CA TYR A 23 2.43 -7.90 -1.68
C TYR A 23 1.33 -8.20 -0.65
N ARG A 24 0.35 -9.06 -0.96
CA ARG A 24 -0.64 -9.53 0.01
C ARG A 24 0.00 -10.23 1.22
N GLN A 25 1.06 -10.98 0.99
CA GLN A 25 1.79 -11.68 2.06
C GLN A 25 2.59 -10.69 2.92
N VAL A 26 3.19 -9.68 2.30
CA VAL A 26 3.83 -8.56 3.03
C VAL A 26 2.82 -7.88 3.96
N LEU A 27 1.63 -7.57 3.46
CA LEU A 27 0.57 -6.96 4.26
C LEU A 27 0.09 -7.88 5.40
N ARG A 28 -0.09 -9.18 5.14
CA ARG A 28 -0.46 -10.16 6.18
C ARG A 28 0.57 -10.22 7.29
N LEU A 29 1.84 -10.31 6.93
CA LEU A 29 2.91 -10.41 7.93
C LEU A 29 3.06 -9.11 8.72
N ARG A 30 2.93 -7.94 8.07
CA ARG A 30 2.90 -6.64 8.78
C ARG A 30 1.76 -6.58 9.80
N LEU A 31 0.56 -7.02 9.42
CA LEU A 31 -0.58 -7.06 10.32
C LEU A 31 -0.39 -8.07 11.45
N LEU A 32 0.17 -9.25 11.17
CA LEU A 32 0.49 -10.24 12.22
C LEU A 32 1.47 -9.67 13.24
N VAL A 33 2.55 -9.04 12.79
CA VAL A 33 3.54 -8.41 13.68
C VAL A 33 2.92 -7.28 14.50
N LEU A 34 1.95 -6.53 13.96
CA LEU A 34 1.25 -5.48 14.68
C LEU A 34 0.25 -6.03 15.70
N TRP A 35 -0.53 -7.06 15.31
CA TRP A 35 -1.59 -7.60 16.17
C TRP A 35 -1.07 -8.55 17.26
N LEU A 36 0.06 -9.22 17.03
CA LEU A 36 0.63 -10.17 18.00
C LEU A 36 0.85 -9.55 19.40
N PRO A 37 1.54 -8.41 19.55
CA PRO A 37 1.70 -7.79 20.86
C PRO A 37 0.37 -7.31 21.45
N LEU A 38 -0.60 -6.88 20.65
CA LEU A 38 -1.92 -6.49 21.12
C LEU A 38 -2.70 -7.69 21.68
N VAL A 39 -2.63 -8.83 21.02
CA VAL A 39 -3.24 -10.08 21.52
C VAL A 39 -2.59 -10.52 22.82
N ILE A 40 -1.26 -10.49 22.89
CA ILE A 40 -0.55 -10.84 24.14
C ILE A 40 -0.95 -9.89 25.27
N ALA A 41 -0.98 -8.59 24.99
CA ALA A 41 -1.39 -7.59 25.98
C ALA A 41 -2.83 -7.80 26.48
N ALA A 42 -3.75 -8.15 25.58
CA ALA A 42 -5.14 -8.45 25.94
C ALA A 42 -5.24 -9.69 26.86
N LEU A 43 -4.49 -10.76 26.55
CA LEU A 43 -4.44 -11.97 27.37
C LEU A 43 -3.86 -11.69 28.77
N VAL A 44 -2.80 -10.88 28.85
CA VAL A 44 -2.18 -10.51 30.14
C VAL A 44 -3.13 -9.62 30.94
N ALA A 45 -3.74 -8.62 30.32
CA ALA A 45 -4.67 -7.71 30.97
C ALA A 45 -5.91 -8.43 31.52
N ASP A 46 -6.46 -9.38 30.77
CA ASP A 46 -7.60 -10.18 31.19
C ASP A 46 -7.30 -10.97 32.46
N ASN A 47 -6.12 -11.62 32.51
CA ASN A 47 -5.69 -12.40 33.66
C ASN A 47 -5.26 -11.53 34.89
N ALA A 48 -4.61 -10.40 34.63
CA ALA A 48 -4.05 -9.57 35.69
C ALA A 48 -5.04 -8.56 36.31
N ALA A 49 -5.95 -8.03 35.49
CA ALA A 49 -6.82 -6.91 35.90
C ALA A 49 -8.32 -7.27 35.93
N LEU A 50 -8.77 -8.24 35.14
CA LEU A 50 -10.19 -8.57 34.99
C LEU A 50 -10.58 -9.92 35.62
N GLY A 51 -9.64 -10.64 36.22
CA GLY A 51 -9.85 -11.99 36.77
C GLY A 51 -11.06 -12.13 37.70
N ASP A 52 -11.33 -11.11 38.50
CA ASP A 52 -12.43 -11.09 39.48
C ASP A 52 -13.67 -10.33 38.99
N THR A 53 -13.73 -9.95 37.72
CA THR A 53 -14.83 -9.17 37.15
C THR A 53 -15.72 -10.02 36.25
N PRO A 54 -17.00 -9.64 36.03
CA PRO A 54 -17.91 -10.33 35.10
C PRO A 54 -17.46 -10.20 33.63
N PHE A 55 -16.43 -9.38 33.34
CA PHE A 55 -15.88 -9.18 32.02
C PHE A 55 -14.64 -10.06 31.70
N TYR A 56 -14.29 -10.96 32.65
CA TYR A 56 -13.21 -11.91 32.45
C TYR A 56 -13.41 -12.75 31.19
N GLY A 57 -12.36 -12.90 30.38
CA GLY A 57 -12.40 -13.64 29.13
C GLY A 57 -12.85 -12.82 27.90
N LEU A 58 -13.47 -11.64 28.09
CA LEU A 58 -13.98 -10.85 26.97
C LEU A 58 -12.83 -10.33 26.07
N ALA A 59 -11.79 -9.77 26.68
CA ALA A 59 -10.65 -9.26 25.92
C ALA A 59 -9.83 -10.40 25.28
N SER A 60 -9.66 -11.51 26.00
CA SER A 60 -8.98 -12.72 25.53
C SER A 60 -9.65 -13.37 24.31
N ILE A 61 -10.94 -13.17 24.12
CA ILE A 61 -11.69 -13.71 22.97
C ILE A 61 -11.85 -12.66 21.87
N ALA A 62 -12.28 -11.44 22.23
CA ALA A 62 -12.62 -10.42 21.25
C ALA A 62 -11.39 -9.92 20.46
N VAL A 63 -10.26 -9.68 21.14
CA VAL A 63 -9.05 -9.14 20.47
C VAL A 63 -8.45 -10.13 19.46
N PRO A 64 -8.24 -11.43 19.80
CA PRO A 64 -7.80 -12.41 18.79
C PRO A 64 -8.79 -12.60 17.65
N LEU A 65 -10.09 -12.61 17.93
CA LEU A 65 -11.11 -12.75 16.89
C LEU A 65 -11.06 -11.59 15.88
N ILE A 66 -10.96 -10.35 16.38
CA ILE A 66 -10.81 -9.16 15.54
C ILE A 66 -9.49 -9.23 14.75
N ALA A 67 -8.39 -9.62 15.39
CA ALA A 67 -7.09 -9.77 14.74
C ALA A 67 -7.15 -10.76 13.58
N ILE A 68 -7.74 -11.93 13.78
CA ILE A 68 -7.91 -12.96 12.74
C ILE A 68 -8.75 -12.39 11.57
N LEU A 69 -9.86 -11.74 11.87
CA LEU A 69 -10.73 -11.15 10.87
C LEU A 69 -10.01 -10.08 10.04
N VAL A 70 -9.28 -9.19 10.69
CA VAL A 70 -8.52 -8.12 10.03
C VAL A 70 -7.39 -8.70 9.17
N VAL A 71 -6.60 -9.63 9.69
CA VAL A 71 -5.49 -10.27 8.96
C VAL A 71 -5.99 -11.08 7.75
N ALA A 72 -7.18 -11.68 7.85
CA ALA A 72 -7.78 -12.43 6.74
C ALA A 72 -8.33 -11.52 5.63
N ILE A 73 -9.02 -10.43 6.00
CA ILE A 73 -9.81 -9.63 5.05
C ILE A 73 -9.02 -8.41 4.52
N ALA A 74 -8.32 -7.68 5.40
CA ALA A 74 -7.71 -6.40 5.02
C ALA A 74 -6.66 -6.50 3.90
N PRO A 75 -5.72 -7.46 3.91
CA PRO A 75 -4.71 -7.56 2.86
C PRO A 75 -5.32 -7.77 1.47
N GLN A 76 -6.38 -8.59 1.39
CA GLN A 76 -7.06 -8.85 0.13
C GLN A 76 -7.79 -7.60 -0.40
N ARG A 77 -8.44 -6.85 0.49
CA ARG A 77 -9.15 -5.62 0.11
C ARG A 77 -8.20 -4.51 -0.29
N ILE A 78 -7.10 -4.32 0.45
CA ILE A 78 -6.05 -3.34 0.14
C ILE A 78 -5.43 -3.66 -1.22
N TYR A 79 -5.03 -4.91 -1.44
CA TYR A 79 -4.41 -5.36 -2.69
C TYR A 79 -5.33 -5.13 -3.90
N ARG A 80 -6.61 -5.50 -3.82
CA ARG A 80 -7.56 -5.34 -4.93
C ARG A 80 -7.78 -3.89 -5.33
N ARG A 81 -7.60 -2.95 -4.41
CA ARG A 81 -7.82 -1.52 -4.65
C ARG A 81 -6.55 -0.74 -4.91
N LEU A 82 -5.40 -1.38 -4.78
CA LEU A 82 -4.12 -0.77 -5.09
C LEU A 82 -3.78 -1.03 -6.55
N ARG A 83 -3.85 0.02 -7.35
CA ARG A 83 -3.52 0.01 -8.77
C ARG A 83 -2.61 1.19 -9.09
N TYR A 84 -1.80 1.07 -10.10
CA TYR A 84 -1.00 2.16 -10.63
C TYR A 84 -1.06 2.18 -12.15
N GLY A 85 -0.96 3.34 -12.74
CA GLY A 85 -0.87 3.56 -14.17
C GLY A 85 0.30 4.46 -14.51
N LEU A 86 0.99 4.16 -15.59
CA LEU A 86 2.07 4.96 -16.12
C LEU A 86 1.69 5.38 -17.54
N THR A 87 1.75 6.69 -17.79
CA THR A 87 1.69 7.26 -19.13
C THR A 87 3.01 7.95 -19.45
N GLU A 88 3.13 8.50 -20.65
CA GLU A 88 4.35 9.19 -21.07
C GLU A 88 4.75 10.36 -20.17
N ARG A 89 3.79 10.99 -19.46
CA ARG A 89 4.03 12.23 -18.70
C ARG A 89 3.54 12.23 -17.26
N LEU A 90 2.86 11.16 -16.84
CA LEU A 90 2.30 11.11 -15.49
C LEU A 90 2.28 9.71 -14.89
N LEU A 91 2.39 9.68 -13.57
CA LEU A 91 2.18 8.49 -12.76
C LEU A 91 0.84 8.64 -12.02
N GLN A 92 -0.08 7.72 -12.23
CA GLN A 92 -1.33 7.64 -11.49
C GLN A 92 -1.26 6.52 -10.46
N VAL A 93 -1.70 6.79 -9.24
CA VAL A 93 -1.75 5.83 -8.15
C VAL A 93 -3.13 5.84 -7.53
N VAL A 94 -3.84 4.73 -7.70
CA VAL A 94 -5.16 4.52 -7.12
C VAL A 94 -5.03 3.63 -5.90
N ARG A 95 -5.48 4.11 -4.75
CA ARG A 95 -5.47 3.36 -3.49
C ARG A 95 -6.70 3.67 -2.66
N GLY A 96 -7.03 2.77 -1.77
CA GLY A 96 -8.10 3.02 -0.81
C GLY A 96 -8.68 1.75 -0.25
N TRP A 97 -8.81 1.71 1.06
CA TRP A 97 -9.58 0.66 1.73
C TRP A 97 -10.93 1.20 2.18
N LEU A 98 -10.95 2.24 3.00
CA LEU A 98 -12.15 2.98 3.41
C LEU A 98 -12.41 4.19 2.51
N PHE A 99 -11.35 4.93 2.16
CA PHE A 99 -11.43 6.11 1.32
C PHE A 99 -10.74 5.82 -0.02
N HIS A 100 -11.41 6.18 -1.11
CA HIS A 100 -10.83 6.11 -2.43
C HIS A 100 -9.95 7.33 -2.65
N THR A 101 -8.67 7.11 -2.95
CA THR A 101 -7.72 8.16 -3.26
C THR A 101 -7.09 7.88 -4.61
N ASP A 102 -7.29 8.79 -5.53
CA ASP A 102 -6.64 8.81 -6.83
C ASP A 102 -5.62 9.95 -6.85
N THR A 103 -4.35 9.61 -7.01
CA THR A 103 -3.25 10.57 -7.00
C THR A 103 -2.55 10.55 -8.33
N ILE A 104 -2.56 11.69 -9.01
CA ILE A 104 -1.89 11.90 -10.29
C ILE A 104 -0.65 12.74 -10.05
N VAL A 105 0.49 12.24 -10.49
CA VAL A 105 1.80 12.91 -10.36
C VAL A 105 2.37 13.17 -11.76
N PRO A 106 2.34 14.42 -12.24
CA PRO A 106 3.07 14.79 -13.45
C PRO A 106 4.59 14.66 -13.22
N PHE A 107 5.32 14.12 -14.18
CA PHE A 107 6.77 13.91 -14.07
C PHE A 107 7.55 15.21 -13.83
N VAL A 108 7.11 16.31 -14.43
CA VAL A 108 7.70 17.65 -14.24
C VAL A 108 7.67 18.15 -12.79
N ARG A 109 6.83 17.54 -11.93
CA ARG A 109 6.79 17.86 -10.48
C ARG A 109 7.61 16.93 -9.63
N ALA A 110 8.13 15.84 -10.18
CA ALA A 110 8.96 14.90 -9.45
C ALA A 110 10.37 15.51 -9.25
N GLN A 111 10.82 15.55 -7.99
CA GLN A 111 12.14 16.09 -7.62
C GLN A 111 13.13 15.00 -7.27
N HIS A 112 12.66 13.97 -6.59
CA HIS A 112 13.51 12.88 -6.13
C HIS A 112 12.73 11.55 -6.19
N LEU A 113 13.43 10.49 -6.59
CA LEU A 113 12.86 9.18 -6.80
C LEU A 113 13.66 8.12 -6.07
N ASP A 114 13.05 7.44 -5.13
CA ASP A 114 13.65 6.36 -4.36
C ASP A 114 12.96 5.04 -4.61
N VAL A 115 13.73 3.97 -4.70
CA VAL A 115 13.23 2.60 -4.66
C VAL A 115 13.66 1.98 -3.34
N THR A 116 12.72 1.78 -2.45
CA THR A 116 12.98 1.24 -1.11
C THR A 116 12.53 -0.21 -1.00
N ARG A 117 13.27 -1.00 -0.23
CA ARG A 117 12.95 -2.39 0.05
C ARG A 117 13.19 -2.68 1.52
N GLY A 118 12.13 -2.82 2.29
CA GLY A 118 12.18 -3.26 3.67
C GLY A 118 12.53 -4.76 3.80
N PRO A 119 12.75 -5.26 5.03
CA PRO A 119 13.04 -6.69 5.26
C PRO A 119 11.98 -7.62 4.65
N LEU A 120 10.70 -7.30 4.86
CA LEU A 120 9.58 -8.08 4.33
C LEU A 120 9.50 -7.97 2.80
N ASP A 121 9.77 -6.78 2.25
CA ASP A 121 9.78 -6.59 0.80
C ASP A 121 10.89 -7.44 0.14
N LYS A 122 12.05 -7.57 0.81
CA LYS A 122 13.13 -8.45 0.34
C LYS A 122 12.73 -9.93 0.36
N MET A 123 12.04 -10.37 1.42
CA MET A 123 11.59 -11.76 1.56
C MET A 123 10.57 -12.16 0.49
N PHE A 124 9.67 -11.24 0.13
CA PHE A 124 8.57 -11.52 -0.81
C PHE A 124 8.81 -10.97 -2.22
N GLY A 125 10.01 -10.48 -2.51
CA GLY A 125 10.38 -9.99 -3.85
C GLY A 125 9.58 -8.76 -4.27
N THR A 126 9.26 -7.85 -3.32
CA THR A 126 8.58 -6.58 -3.60
C THR A 126 9.49 -5.39 -3.37
N ALA A 127 9.09 -4.24 -3.89
CA ALA A 127 9.71 -2.95 -3.69
C ALA A 127 8.66 -1.85 -3.61
N THR A 128 9.02 -0.72 -3.03
CA THR A 128 8.19 0.48 -2.97
C THR A 128 8.90 1.60 -3.72
N LEU A 129 8.23 2.14 -4.74
CA LEU A 129 8.68 3.36 -5.39
C LEU A 129 8.15 4.55 -4.58
N VAL A 130 9.04 5.46 -4.23
CA VAL A 130 8.75 6.71 -3.51
C VAL A 130 9.07 7.88 -4.44
N VAL A 131 8.07 8.69 -4.73
CA VAL A 131 8.19 9.88 -5.58
C VAL A 131 8.02 11.11 -4.70
N HIS A 132 9.06 11.91 -4.59
CA HIS A 132 9.03 13.21 -3.93
C HIS A 132 8.69 14.29 -4.94
N THR A 133 7.67 15.08 -4.66
CA THR A 133 7.17 16.12 -5.57
C THR A 133 7.36 17.51 -4.97
N ALA A 134 7.52 18.51 -5.85
CA ALA A 134 7.51 19.91 -5.44
C ALA A 134 6.09 20.30 -5.00
N GLY A 135 5.92 20.64 -3.72
CA GLY A 135 4.65 21.11 -3.18
C GLY A 135 4.51 20.84 -1.68
N THR A 136 3.60 21.58 -1.04
CA THR A 136 3.34 21.47 0.41
C THR A 136 2.29 20.42 0.75
N ARG A 137 1.42 20.03 -0.19
CA ARG A 137 0.43 18.96 -0.03
C ARG A 137 0.80 17.76 -0.88
N ASN A 138 0.76 16.55 -0.29
CA ASN A 138 1.11 15.29 -0.95
C ASN A 138 2.52 15.32 -1.60
N SER A 139 3.49 15.89 -0.91
CA SER A 139 4.88 15.96 -1.37
C SER A 139 5.55 14.60 -1.53
N ILE A 140 4.95 13.53 -1.01
CA ILE A 140 5.46 12.16 -1.12
C ILE A 140 4.35 11.25 -1.61
N VAL A 141 4.56 10.63 -2.77
CA VAL A 141 3.67 9.61 -3.33
C VAL A 141 4.39 8.28 -3.36
N THR A 142 3.77 7.25 -2.78
CA THR A 142 4.36 5.91 -2.70
C THR A 142 3.57 4.91 -3.52
N VAL A 143 4.25 4.06 -4.27
CA VAL A 143 3.68 2.89 -4.97
C VAL A 143 4.30 1.64 -4.37
N PRO A 144 3.67 1.04 -3.35
CA PRO A 144 4.20 -0.17 -2.72
C PRO A 144 3.82 -1.42 -3.51
N GLY A 145 4.59 -2.49 -3.29
CA GLY A 145 4.27 -3.80 -3.83
C GLY A 145 4.58 -3.98 -5.31
N LEU A 146 5.48 -3.19 -5.87
CA LEU A 146 6.02 -3.38 -7.22
C LEU A 146 7.05 -4.53 -7.24
N ALA A 147 7.24 -5.15 -8.41
CA ALA A 147 8.45 -5.93 -8.65
C ALA A 147 9.68 -5.00 -8.59
N PRO A 148 10.81 -5.43 -8.03
CA PRO A 148 12.02 -4.60 -7.95
C PRO A 148 12.45 -4.04 -9.31
N ASP A 149 12.45 -4.89 -10.34
CA ASP A 149 12.82 -4.49 -11.71
C ASP A 149 11.82 -3.48 -12.28
N ARG A 150 10.53 -3.69 -12.02
CA ARG A 150 9.49 -2.74 -12.46
C ARG A 150 9.58 -1.39 -11.75
N ALA A 151 9.91 -1.40 -10.45
CA ALA A 151 10.12 -0.16 -9.70
C ALA A 151 11.34 0.62 -10.22
N ALA A 152 12.42 -0.09 -10.56
CA ALA A 152 13.60 0.52 -11.17
C ALA A 152 13.30 1.08 -12.57
N GLU A 153 12.60 0.32 -13.40
CA GLU A 153 12.17 0.74 -14.75
C GLU A 153 11.34 2.03 -14.69
N ILE A 154 10.31 2.08 -13.82
CA ILE A 154 9.46 3.26 -13.66
C ILE A 154 10.29 4.47 -13.21
N ARG A 155 11.18 4.28 -12.23
CA ARG A 155 12.10 5.31 -11.78
C ARG A 155 12.95 5.86 -12.93
N ASP A 156 13.49 4.99 -13.77
CA ASP A 156 14.39 5.38 -14.86
C ASP A 156 13.62 6.10 -15.99
N ILE A 157 12.40 5.68 -16.30
CA ILE A 157 11.49 6.37 -17.24
C ILE A 157 11.20 7.80 -16.75
N ILE A 158 10.80 7.95 -15.47
CA ILE A 158 10.50 9.28 -14.92
C ILE A 158 11.76 10.15 -14.93
N ARG A 159 12.93 9.60 -14.56
CA ARG A 159 14.21 10.31 -14.53
C ARG A 159 14.63 10.81 -15.91
N GLU A 160 14.46 10.00 -16.93
CA GLU A 160 14.78 10.37 -18.31
C GLU A 160 13.89 11.53 -18.80
N HIS A 161 12.60 11.48 -18.48
CA HIS A 161 11.67 12.57 -18.82
C HIS A 161 12.05 13.89 -18.15
N ILE A 162 12.42 13.85 -16.87
CA ILE A 162 12.87 15.04 -16.15
C ILE A 162 14.10 15.64 -16.83
N ARG A 163 15.05 14.80 -17.26
CA ARG A 163 16.28 15.28 -17.91
C ARG A 163 16.00 15.94 -19.27
N THR A 164 15.09 15.38 -20.05
CA THR A 164 14.77 15.89 -21.40
C THR A 164 13.98 17.21 -21.36
N ASP A 165 13.19 17.46 -20.32
CA ASP A 165 12.44 18.71 -20.17
C ASP A 165 13.30 19.91 -19.73
N PHE A 166 14.55 19.68 -19.30
CA PHE A 166 15.49 20.74 -18.86
C PHE A 166 16.60 21.02 -19.88
N GLU A 167 16.67 20.30 -21.01
CA GLU A 167 17.55 20.60 -22.17
C GLU A 167 16.80 21.38 -23.26
#